data_3abf09ae7650071a475e724c26893077
#
_entry.id   3abf09ae7650071a475e724c26893077
#
_cell.length_a   1.000
_cell.length_b   1.000
_cell.length_c   1.000
_cell.angle_alpha   90.00
_cell.angle_beta   90.00
_cell.angle_gamma   90.00
#
_symmetry.space_group_name_H-M   'P 1'
#
loop_
_entity.id
_entity.type
_entity.pdbx_description
1 polymer ?
#
loop_
_entity_poly.entity_id
_entity_poly.type
_entity_poly.pdbx_seq_one_letter_code
_entity_poly.pdbx_strand_id
1 'polypeptide(L)'
;IKKAYRKLSKQYHPDINKEEGAEEKFKEITEAYEVLSDENKKAQYDQFGHAAFDGGAGGQGGFGGFGGFGGGFSGGFSGGFDDLGDIFSSFFGGGGGRRNPNAPRQGDDLLHRMHITFEESVFGTKKTIKLRKDVECDHCHGTGAKDSSSVTECHRCHGSGQEAVYQDTPFGRIQSQRTCSECQGRGKIIKDKCPHCFGKGYNNKEVEYEVEIPAGISSGQRVRLQGKGGAGENGGPAGDLFIEVSVSSDSYFQREDDDIYTELELSPAQAALGTKVDVRTLTGVIELNVPAGTQHGRKFRLAGKGVKNVMGYGQGDHYIVVSIKIPKSLSSKERELYLQLAKLKDEKVEEDESFIDKVSRKAKDLFD
;
A
#
# COMPACT_ATOMS: atom_id res chain seq x y z
N ILE A 1 34.87 -15.28 -15.36
CA ILE A 1 34.61 -13.90 -14.99
C ILE A 1 33.61 -13.89 -13.82
N LYS A 2 32.36 -14.38 -13.95
CA LYS A 2 31.30 -14.36 -12.93
C LYS A 2 31.69 -14.99 -11.58
N LYS A 3 32.48 -16.13 -11.61
CA LYS A 3 32.94 -16.78 -10.40
C LYS A 3 34.02 -15.96 -9.67
N ALA A 4 34.91 -15.32 -10.41
CA ALA A 4 35.94 -14.42 -9.86
C ALA A 4 35.30 -13.17 -9.24
N TYR A 5 34.37 -12.54 -9.94
CA TYR A 5 33.61 -11.40 -9.43
C TYR A 5 32.93 -11.73 -8.08
N ARG A 6 32.18 -12.82 -8.00
CA ARG A 6 31.51 -13.24 -6.74
C ARG A 6 32.47 -13.45 -5.58
N LYS A 7 33.68 -13.94 -5.85
CA LYS A 7 34.68 -14.13 -4.82
C LYS A 7 35.27 -12.81 -4.34
N LEU A 8 35.66 -11.96 -5.29
CA LEU A 8 36.27 -10.66 -4.99
C LEU A 8 35.28 -9.64 -4.40
N SER A 9 34.06 -9.57 -4.90
CA SER A 9 33.03 -8.68 -4.38
C SER A 9 32.66 -9.02 -2.93
N LYS A 10 32.65 -10.33 -2.57
CA LYS A 10 32.46 -10.75 -1.17
C LYS A 10 33.66 -10.41 -0.28
N GLN A 11 34.87 -10.45 -0.82
CA GLN A 11 36.11 -10.17 -0.06
C GLN A 11 36.26 -8.66 0.23
N TYR A 12 35.86 -7.79 -0.71
CA TYR A 12 36.00 -6.33 -0.63
C TYR A 12 34.69 -5.61 -0.40
N HIS A 13 33.64 -6.32 0.02
CA HIS A 13 32.34 -5.71 0.31
C HIS A 13 32.46 -4.71 1.48
N PRO A 14 31.95 -3.47 1.34
CA PRO A 14 32.13 -2.41 2.34
C PRO A 14 31.52 -2.76 3.70
N ASP A 15 30.51 -3.64 3.76
CA ASP A 15 29.91 -4.11 5.03
C ASP A 15 30.76 -5.17 5.74
N ILE A 16 31.63 -5.88 5.00
CA ILE A 16 32.42 -7.00 5.53
C ILE A 16 33.86 -6.57 5.74
N ASN A 17 34.43 -5.81 4.82
CA ASN A 17 35.82 -5.34 4.86
C ASN A 17 35.88 -3.85 5.07
N LYS A 18 36.40 -3.42 6.22
CA LYS A 18 36.57 -2.01 6.61
C LYS A 18 38.01 -1.50 6.45
N GLU A 19 38.87 -2.24 5.76
CA GLU A 19 40.23 -1.82 5.47
C GLU A 19 40.24 -0.61 4.53
N GLU A 20 41.19 0.29 4.76
CA GLU A 20 41.41 1.48 3.92
C GLU A 20 41.73 1.02 2.47
N GLY A 21 40.95 1.53 1.49
CA GLY A 21 41.05 1.13 0.07
C GLY A 21 40.21 -0.08 -0.34
N ALA A 22 39.44 -0.73 0.57
CA ALA A 22 38.54 -1.83 0.22
C ALA A 22 37.39 -1.38 -0.68
N GLU A 23 36.89 -0.18 -0.45
CA GLU A 23 35.82 0.44 -1.25
C GLU A 23 36.28 0.75 -2.68
N GLU A 24 37.51 1.25 -2.85
CA GLU A 24 38.09 1.52 -4.16
C GLU A 24 38.27 0.24 -4.97
N LYS A 25 38.82 -0.80 -4.34
CA LYS A 25 38.93 -2.13 -4.97
C LYS A 25 37.60 -2.75 -5.32
N PHE A 26 36.57 -2.53 -4.50
CA PHE A 26 35.23 -3.01 -4.80
C PHE A 26 34.65 -2.31 -6.04
N LYS A 27 34.87 -0.99 -6.18
CA LYS A 27 34.48 -0.21 -7.37
C LYS A 27 35.20 -0.72 -8.63
N GLU A 28 36.52 -0.90 -8.57
CA GLU A 28 37.31 -1.45 -9.69
C GLU A 28 36.84 -2.84 -10.12
N ILE A 29 36.57 -3.72 -9.18
CA ILE A 29 36.09 -5.08 -9.43
C ILE A 29 34.70 -5.06 -10.09
N THR A 30 33.85 -4.13 -9.67
CA THR A 30 32.50 -3.99 -10.22
C THR A 30 32.56 -3.44 -11.65
N GLU A 31 33.38 -2.42 -11.90
CA GLU A 31 33.62 -1.85 -13.23
C GLU A 31 34.21 -2.87 -14.20
N ALA A 32 35.25 -3.60 -13.77
CA ALA A 32 35.82 -4.66 -14.57
C ALA A 32 34.83 -5.78 -14.92
N TYR A 33 33.96 -6.14 -13.98
CA TYR A 33 32.92 -7.12 -14.24
C TYR A 33 31.88 -6.62 -15.23
N GLU A 34 31.49 -5.38 -15.13
CA GLU A 34 30.50 -4.74 -16.01
C GLU A 34 30.99 -4.71 -17.47
N VAL A 35 32.25 -4.37 -17.70
CA VAL A 35 32.86 -4.38 -19.02
C VAL A 35 33.03 -5.80 -19.57
N LEU A 36 33.52 -6.72 -18.75
CA LEU A 36 33.86 -8.09 -19.16
C LEU A 36 32.68 -9.05 -19.23
N SER A 37 31.52 -8.70 -18.66
CA SER A 37 30.32 -9.55 -18.67
C SER A 37 29.46 -9.38 -19.91
N ASP A 38 29.58 -8.26 -20.61
CA ASP A 38 28.87 -7.94 -21.85
C ASP A 38 29.81 -8.12 -23.05
N GLU A 39 29.41 -8.92 -24.04
CA GLU A 39 30.22 -9.21 -25.23
C GLU A 39 30.50 -7.95 -26.07
N ASN A 40 29.56 -7.01 -26.15
CA ASN A 40 29.72 -5.78 -26.92
C ASN A 40 30.68 -4.83 -26.22
N LYS A 41 30.52 -4.63 -24.90
CA LYS A 41 31.42 -3.80 -24.10
C LYS A 41 32.84 -4.37 -24.08
N LYS A 42 32.97 -5.69 -23.98
CA LYS A 42 34.23 -6.37 -24.06
C LYS A 42 34.92 -6.18 -25.41
N ALA A 43 34.17 -6.31 -26.52
CA ALA A 43 34.71 -6.07 -27.86
C ALA A 43 35.17 -4.62 -28.04
N GLN A 44 34.47 -3.64 -27.48
CA GLN A 44 34.87 -2.23 -27.47
C GLN A 44 36.13 -2.01 -26.62
N TYR A 45 36.21 -2.67 -25.45
CA TYR A 45 37.40 -2.61 -24.61
C TYR A 45 38.61 -3.26 -25.27
N ASP A 46 38.44 -4.39 -25.98
CA ASP A 46 39.51 -5.09 -26.70
C ASP A 46 40.02 -4.27 -27.88
N GLN A 47 39.21 -3.39 -28.50
CA GLN A 47 39.60 -2.55 -29.63
C GLN A 47 40.19 -1.20 -29.20
N PHE A 48 39.66 -0.56 -28.17
CA PHE A 48 39.97 0.81 -27.81
C PHE A 48 40.60 0.97 -26.41
N GLY A 49 40.75 -0.13 -25.68
CA GLY A 49 41.29 -0.12 -24.32
C GLY A 49 40.45 0.71 -23.33
N HIS A 50 41.09 1.13 -22.26
CA HIS A 50 40.46 1.97 -21.22
C HIS A 50 39.99 3.34 -21.75
N ALA A 51 40.61 3.84 -22.82
CA ALA A 51 40.26 5.12 -23.43
C ALA A 51 38.83 5.17 -24.03
N ALA A 52 38.21 4.01 -24.29
CA ALA A 52 36.83 3.96 -24.74
C ALA A 52 35.83 4.28 -23.62
N PHE A 53 36.30 4.16 -22.38
CA PHE A 53 35.47 4.33 -21.16
C PHE A 53 35.94 5.52 -20.30
N ASP A 54 37.17 6.00 -20.55
CA ASP A 54 37.75 7.20 -19.96
C ASP A 54 37.42 8.38 -20.86
N GLY A 55 36.41 9.16 -20.56
CA GLY A 55 35.88 10.26 -21.36
C GLY A 55 36.90 11.42 -21.56
N GLY A 56 38.02 11.12 -22.19
CA GLY A 56 39.11 12.08 -22.51
C GLY A 56 39.27 12.33 -23.98
N ALA A 57 38.78 13.45 -24.44
CA ALA A 57 39.10 14.29 -25.61
C ALA A 57 38.00 14.41 -26.68
N GLY A 58 37.22 15.48 -26.57
CA GLY A 58 36.58 16.14 -27.70
C GLY A 58 35.16 15.76 -28.02
N GLY A 59 34.20 16.27 -27.27
CA GLY A 59 32.79 16.27 -27.67
C GLY A 59 31.84 16.13 -26.51
N GLN A 60 31.43 17.24 -25.96
CA GLN A 60 30.20 17.54 -25.21
C GLN A 60 29.29 16.32 -24.84
N GLY A 61 29.63 15.57 -23.79
CA GLY A 61 28.91 14.42 -23.33
C GLY A 61 29.75 13.55 -22.39
N GLY A 62 30.51 14.19 -21.49
CA GLY A 62 31.47 13.49 -20.64
C GLY A 62 30.83 12.63 -19.58
N PHE A 63 31.30 11.39 -19.52
CA PHE A 63 31.09 10.40 -18.45
C PHE A 63 31.76 10.81 -17.11
N GLY A 64 32.10 12.07 -16.93
CA GLY A 64 32.69 12.64 -15.72
C GLY A 64 31.75 12.83 -14.55
N GLY A 65 30.57 12.14 -14.50
CA GLY A 65 29.52 12.29 -13.47
C GLY A 65 29.46 11.22 -12.41
N PHE A 66 30.33 10.21 -12.40
CA PHE A 66 30.29 9.17 -11.38
C PHE A 66 30.91 9.57 -10.03
N GLY A 67 31.59 10.71 -9.98
CA GLY A 67 32.14 11.30 -8.75
C GLY A 67 31.11 12.01 -7.87
N GLY A 68 29.84 12.17 -8.30
CA GLY A 68 28.78 12.92 -7.60
C GLY A 68 27.75 12.10 -6.83
N PHE A 69 27.89 10.78 -6.75
CA PHE A 69 26.91 9.90 -6.07
C PHE A 69 27.21 9.69 -4.56
N GLY A 70 28.00 10.56 -3.97
CA GLY A 70 28.40 10.55 -2.56
C GLY A 70 27.45 11.25 -1.58
N GLY A 71 26.17 11.41 -1.90
CA GLY A 71 25.25 12.08 -0.99
C GLY A 71 23.81 11.60 -1.12
N GLY A 72 23.39 10.62 -0.29
CA GLY A 72 21.98 10.44 0.01
C GLY A 72 21.30 9.14 -0.39
N PHE A 73 21.96 7.99 -0.42
CA PHE A 73 21.27 6.69 -0.55
C PHE A 73 21.51 5.80 0.67
N SER A 74 21.07 6.27 1.84
CA SER A 74 20.96 5.47 3.06
C SER A 74 19.50 5.01 3.18
N GLY A 75 19.15 3.90 2.56
CA GLY A 75 17.79 3.35 2.65
C GLY A 75 17.62 2.07 1.83
N GLY A 76 17.96 0.90 2.42
CA GLY A 76 17.33 -0.38 2.11
C GLY A 76 17.48 -0.94 0.70
N PHE A 77 18.66 -1.40 0.30
CA PHE A 77 18.86 -2.21 -0.90
C PHE A 77 18.82 -3.70 -0.55
N SER A 78 17.59 -4.24 -0.41
CA SER A 78 17.33 -5.69 -0.32
C SER A 78 16.36 -6.09 -1.44
N GLY A 79 16.82 -6.03 -2.68
CA GLY A 79 16.03 -6.45 -3.84
C GLY A 79 16.96 -6.81 -5.00
N GLY A 80 16.68 -7.94 -5.64
CA GLY A 80 17.53 -8.65 -6.57
C GLY A 80 18.09 -7.85 -7.75
N PHE A 81 19.19 -8.34 -8.27
CA PHE A 81 20.03 -7.83 -9.36
C PHE A 81 19.34 -7.64 -10.72
N ASP A 82 18.09 -8.03 -10.88
CA ASP A 82 17.34 -7.88 -12.15
C ASP A 82 16.86 -6.44 -12.41
N ASP A 83 16.72 -5.62 -11.37
CA ASP A 83 16.19 -4.24 -11.47
C ASP A 83 17.25 -3.18 -11.88
N LEU A 84 18.54 -3.53 -11.78
CA LEU A 84 19.65 -2.65 -12.20
C LEU A 84 19.77 -2.52 -13.73
N GLY A 85 19.30 -3.52 -14.47
CA GLY A 85 19.28 -3.50 -15.93
C GLY A 85 18.36 -2.41 -16.50
N ASP A 86 17.20 -2.21 -15.88
CA ASP A 86 16.22 -1.23 -16.35
C ASP A 86 16.59 0.22 -16.03
N ILE A 87 17.22 0.45 -14.88
CA ILE A 87 17.72 1.79 -14.53
C ILE A 87 18.91 2.17 -15.43
N PHE A 88 19.75 1.21 -15.74
CA PHE A 88 20.91 1.44 -16.61
C PHE A 88 20.51 1.61 -18.09
N SER A 89 19.57 0.84 -18.60
CA SER A 89 19.03 1.00 -19.96
C SER A 89 18.30 2.33 -20.13
N SER A 90 17.69 2.85 -19.07
CA SER A 90 17.04 4.17 -19.03
C SER A 90 18.06 5.33 -19.04
N PHE A 91 19.22 5.13 -18.44
CA PHE A 91 20.26 6.17 -18.32
C PHE A 91 21.30 6.13 -19.43
N PHE A 92 21.63 4.92 -19.94
CA PHE A 92 22.70 4.71 -20.95
C PHE A 92 22.20 4.42 -22.35
N GLY A 93 20.96 3.95 -22.47
CA GLY A 93 20.32 3.87 -23.77
C GLY A 93 19.99 5.26 -24.28
N GLY A 94 20.97 6.09 -24.49
CA GLY A 94 20.94 7.50 -24.97
C GLY A 94 20.17 7.76 -26.26
N GLY A 95 19.04 7.14 -26.37
CA GLY A 95 17.94 7.48 -27.23
C GLY A 95 16.77 7.68 -26.31
N GLY A 96 16.54 8.92 -25.89
CA GLY A 96 15.22 9.32 -25.45
C GLY A 96 14.25 8.79 -26.50
N GLY A 97 13.70 7.57 -26.26
CA GLY A 97 12.74 6.95 -27.15
C GLY A 97 11.72 8.03 -27.46
N ARG A 98 11.74 8.53 -28.68
CA ARG A 98 10.79 9.53 -29.16
C ARG A 98 9.44 9.01 -28.80
N ARG A 99 8.90 9.44 -27.64
CA ARG A 99 7.53 9.09 -27.23
C ARG A 99 6.65 9.56 -28.36
N ASN A 100 6.22 8.61 -29.19
CA ASN A 100 5.26 8.90 -30.24
C ASN A 100 3.98 9.41 -29.54
N PRO A 101 3.61 10.68 -29.71
CA PRO A 101 2.42 11.23 -29.06
C PRO A 101 1.13 10.53 -29.51
N ASN A 102 1.21 9.77 -30.60
CA ASN A 102 0.10 8.97 -31.13
C ASN A 102 0.12 7.50 -30.71
N ALA A 103 1.12 7.10 -29.93
CA ALA A 103 1.12 5.74 -29.42
C ALA A 103 -0.14 5.52 -28.55
N PRO A 104 -0.77 4.34 -28.62
CA PRO A 104 -1.82 3.97 -27.69
C PRO A 104 -1.34 4.14 -26.27
N ARG A 105 -2.09 4.87 -25.46
CA ARG A 105 -1.78 5.07 -24.04
C ARG A 105 -2.84 4.43 -23.21
N GLN A 106 -2.39 3.74 -22.15
CA GLN A 106 -3.30 3.22 -21.16
C GLN A 106 -4.01 4.40 -20.44
N GLY A 107 -5.29 4.22 -20.17
CA GLY A 107 -6.07 5.18 -19.39
C GLY A 107 -5.63 5.23 -17.93
N ASP A 108 -6.04 6.26 -17.25
CA ASP A 108 -5.71 6.47 -15.85
C ASP A 108 -6.33 5.40 -14.96
N ASP A 109 -5.58 4.99 -13.96
CA ASP A 109 -6.09 4.15 -12.89
C ASP A 109 -6.97 4.98 -11.96
N LEU A 110 -8.10 4.42 -11.55
CA LEU A 110 -9.06 5.07 -10.67
C LEU A 110 -9.05 4.43 -9.30
N LEU A 111 -9.15 5.26 -8.26
CA LEU A 111 -9.31 4.83 -6.88
C LEU A 111 -10.71 5.18 -6.37
N HIS A 112 -11.45 4.17 -5.93
CA HIS A 112 -12.76 4.35 -5.28
C HIS A 112 -12.70 3.81 -3.86
N ARG A 113 -13.17 4.60 -2.88
CA ARG A 113 -13.25 4.17 -1.48
C ARG A 113 -14.62 3.59 -1.18
N MET A 114 -14.61 2.39 -0.61
CA MET A 114 -15.83 1.67 -0.24
C MET A 114 -15.85 1.41 1.26
N HIS A 115 -16.96 1.75 1.90
CA HIS A 115 -17.20 1.41 3.30
C HIS A 115 -17.98 0.11 3.41
N ILE A 116 -17.47 -0.78 4.26
CA ILE A 116 -18.12 -2.06 4.58
C ILE A 116 -18.22 -2.21 6.10
N THR A 117 -19.17 -3.03 6.54
CA THR A 117 -19.31 -3.38 7.95
C THR A 117 -18.24 -4.37 8.37
N PHE A 118 -18.07 -4.53 9.68
CA PHE A 118 -17.18 -5.55 10.24
C PHE A 118 -17.57 -6.96 9.77
N GLU A 119 -18.87 -7.31 9.83
CA GLU A 119 -19.36 -8.62 9.39
C GLU A 119 -19.08 -8.87 7.90
N GLU A 120 -19.30 -7.88 7.04
CA GLU A 120 -18.98 -7.96 5.62
C GLU A 120 -17.48 -8.18 5.37
N SER A 121 -16.61 -7.60 6.20
CA SER A 121 -15.16 -7.82 6.09
C SER A 121 -14.76 -9.23 6.49
N VAL A 122 -15.45 -9.82 7.48
CA VAL A 122 -15.18 -11.19 7.98
C VAL A 122 -15.66 -12.25 7.01
N PHE A 123 -16.89 -12.13 6.53
CA PHE A 123 -17.52 -13.16 5.70
C PHE A 123 -17.40 -12.93 4.20
N GLY A 124 -16.96 -11.74 3.80
CA GLY A 124 -17.00 -11.30 2.41
C GLY A 124 -18.39 -10.86 1.98
N THR A 125 -18.46 -10.12 0.91
CA THR A 125 -19.72 -9.61 0.37
C THR A 125 -19.59 -9.26 -1.10
N LYS A 126 -20.73 -9.12 -1.79
CA LYS A 126 -20.81 -8.54 -3.13
C LYS A 126 -21.55 -7.22 -3.05
N LYS A 127 -20.92 -6.16 -3.53
CA LYS A 127 -21.52 -4.82 -3.54
C LYS A 127 -21.45 -4.20 -4.93
N THR A 128 -22.53 -3.54 -5.31
CA THR A 128 -22.56 -2.74 -6.53
C THR A 128 -22.12 -1.32 -6.22
N ILE A 129 -21.16 -0.84 -6.99
CA ILE A 129 -20.69 0.55 -6.93
C ILE A 129 -21.11 1.28 -8.19
N LYS A 130 -21.41 2.58 -8.04
CA LYS A 130 -21.71 3.52 -9.12
C LYS A 130 -20.62 4.56 -9.15
N LEU A 131 -19.99 4.73 -10.28
CA LEU A 131 -18.99 5.77 -10.45
C LEU A 131 -19.10 6.43 -11.82
N ARG A 132 -18.78 7.71 -11.86
CA ARG A 132 -18.67 8.45 -13.11
C ARG A 132 -17.23 8.40 -13.57
N LYS A 133 -17.04 7.96 -14.83
CA LYS A 133 -15.74 7.90 -15.43
C LYS A 133 -15.80 8.11 -16.93
N ASP A 134 -14.65 8.37 -17.51
CA ASP A 134 -14.50 8.41 -18.94
C ASP A 134 -14.48 6.98 -19.50
N VAL A 135 -15.43 6.69 -20.39
CA VAL A 135 -15.61 5.40 -21.05
C VAL A 135 -15.36 5.62 -22.53
N GLU A 136 -14.70 4.67 -23.16
CA GLU A 136 -14.50 4.69 -24.60
C GLU A 136 -15.82 4.96 -25.36
N CYS A 137 -15.74 5.81 -26.35
CA CYS A 137 -16.91 6.17 -27.16
C CYS A 137 -17.34 4.99 -28.01
N ASP A 138 -18.54 4.51 -27.80
CA ASP A 138 -19.12 3.35 -28.50
C ASP A 138 -19.22 3.53 -30.04
N HIS A 139 -19.16 4.79 -30.53
CA HIS A 139 -19.26 5.07 -31.97
C HIS A 139 -17.89 5.12 -32.65
N CYS A 140 -16.89 5.75 -32.04
CA CYS A 140 -15.60 5.96 -32.69
C CYS A 140 -14.47 5.12 -32.12
N HIS A 141 -14.72 4.33 -31.09
CA HIS A 141 -13.73 3.44 -30.46
C HIS A 141 -12.40 4.14 -30.17
N GLY A 142 -12.46 5.24 -29.43
CA GLY A 142 -11.31 6.00 -29.00
C GLY A 142 -10.68 6.94 -30.04
N THR A 143 -11.04 6.86 -31.33
CA THR A 143 -10.41 7.67 -32.38
C THR A 143 -10.81 9.15 -32.35
N GLY A 144 -11.98 9.47 -31.84
CA GLY A 144 -12.55 10.81 -31.88
C GLY A 144 -13.05 11.25 -33.26
N ALA A 145 -12.91 10.42 -34.30
CA ALA A 145 -13.33 10.71 -35.67
C ALA A 145 -14.71 10.11 -35.95
N LYS A 146 -15.46 10.70 -36.89
CA LYS A 146 -16.75 10.20 -37.31
C LYS A 146 -16.62 8.81 -37.96
N ASP A 147 -15.59 8.63 -38.75
CA ASP A 147 -15.25 7.40 -39.43
C ASP A 147 -13.73 7.31 -39.70
N SER A 148 -13.23 6.19 -40.16
CA SER A 148 -11.81 5.98 -40.44
C SER A 148 -11.27 6.86 -41.57
N SER A 149 -12.13 7.25 -42.55
CA SER A 149 -11.76 8.12 -43.64
C SER A 149 -11.60 9.59 -43.23
N SER A 150 -12.18 9.97 -42.11
CA SER A 150 -12.08 11.31 -41.52
C SER A 150 -10.76 11.58 -40.78
N VAL A 151 -9.89 10.54 -40.66
CA VAL A 151 -8.57 10.66 -40.05
C VAL A 151 -7.50 10.72 -41.12
N THR A 152 -6.78 11.81 -41.17
CA THR A 152 -5.64 11.99 -42.09
C THR A 152 -4.36 12.22 -41.31
N GLU A 153 -3.23 11.78 -41.87
CA GLU A 153 -1.92 12.10 -41.34
C GLU A 153 -1.67 13.59 -41.38
N CYS A 154 -1.04 14.16 -40.37
CA CYS A 154 -0.72 15.57 -40.32
C CYS A 154 0.37 15.88 -41.34
N HIS A 155 0.07 16.75 -42.30
CA HIS A 155 1.00 17.10 -43.38
C HIS A 155 2.26 17.80 -42.88
N ARG A 156 2.19 18.49 -41.76
CA ARG A 156 3.29 19.29 -41.22
C ARG A 156 4.33 18.46 -40.49
N CYS A 157 3.93 17.48 -39.72
CA CYS A 157 4.81 16.64 -38.92
C CYS A 157 4.92 15.20 -39.42
N HIS A 158 4.21 14.84 -40.49
CA HIS A 158 4.22 13.49 -41.05
C HIS A 158 4.04 12.41 -39.98
N GLY A 159 2.98 12.52 -39.19
CA GLY A 159 2.62 11.57 -38.14
C GLY A 159 3.42 11.66 -36.85
N SER A 160 4.55 12.41 -36.81
CA SER A 160 5.42 12.45 -35.62
C SER A 160 4.86 13.24 -34.43
N GLY A 161 3.88 14.10 -34.66
CA GLY A 161 3.32 14.99 -33.63
C GLY A 161 4.27 16.13 -33.19
N GLN A 162 5.47 16.18 -33.73
CA GLN A 162 6.49 17.16 -33.37
C GLN A 162 7.06 17.83 -34.65
N GLU A 163 7.45 19.08 -34.53
CA GLU A 163 8.11 19.80 -35.60
C GLU A 163 9.49 20.27 -35.14
N ALA A 164 10.46 20.17 -36.02
CA ALA A 164 11.81 20.66 -35.78
C ALA A 164 11.85 22.19 -36.00
N VAL A 165 12.33 22.91 -34.99
CA VAL A 165 12.54 24.36 -35.05
C VAL A 165 14.03 24.63 -34.94
N TYR A 166 14.53 25.38 -35.88
CA TYR A 166 15.93 25.82 -35.86
C TYR A 166 16.02 27.21 -35.22
N GLN A 167 16.82 27.31 -34.19
CA GLN A 167 17.14 28.60 -33.55
C GLN A 167 18.59 28.91 -33.79
N ASP A 168 18.82 30.10 -34.35
CA ASP A 168 20.18 30.63 -34.52
C ASP A 168 20.62 31.24 -33.17
N THR A 169 21.67 30.68 -32.59
CA THR A 169 22.27 31.15 -31.34
C THR A 169 23.67 31.68 -31.64
N PRO A 170 24.27 32.51 -30.78
CA PRO A 170 25.66 32.99 -30.96
C PRO A 170 26.70 31.86 -31.07
N PHE A 171 26.34 30.64 -30.66
CA PHE A 171 27.21 29.45 -30.70
C PHE A 171 26.89 28.49 -31.84
N GLY A 172 25.98 28.87 -32.76
CA GLY A 172 25.57 28.04 -33.88
C GLY A 172 24.07 27.77 -33.94
N ARG A 173 23.67 27.08 -35.01
CA ARG A 173 22.28 26.71 -35.27
C ARG A 173 21.91 25.50 -34.43
N ILE A 174 20.98 25.65 -33.45
CA ILE A 174 20.48 24.57 -32.62
C ILE A 174 19.13 24.11 -33.16
N GLN A 175 18.97 22.79 -33.36
CA GLN A 175 17.72 22.18 -33.71
C GLN A 175 17.00 21.75 -32.43
N SER A 176 15.85 22.37 -32.16
CA SER A 176 14.96 21.96 -31.07
C SER A 176 13.68 21.35 -31.64
N GLN A 177 13.04 20.46 -30.88
CA GLN A 177 11.73 19.88 -31.26
C GLN A 177 10.64 20.53 -30.40
N ARG A 178 9.54 20.92 -31.04
CA ARG A 178 8.35 21.40 -30.34
C ARG A 178 7.12 20.62 -30.80
N THR A 179 6.08 20.66 -29.99
CA THR A 179 4.79 20.11 -30.38
C THR A 179 4.30 20.73 -31.68
N CYS A 180 3.91 19.92 -32.63
CA CYS A 180 3.38 20.38 -33.91
C CYS A 180 2.17 21.29 -33.71
N SER A 181 2.25 22.50 -34.25
CA SER A 181 1.22 23.52 -34.07
C SER A 181 -0.11 23.19 -34.79
N GLU A 182 -0.07 22.37 -35.83
CA GLU A 182 -1.23 22.00 -36.61
C GLU A 182 -2.05 20.87 -35.97
N CYS A 183 -1.40 19.77 -35.59
CA CYS A 183 -2.04 18.62 -34.98
C CYS A 183 -2.02 18.62 -33.46
N GLN A 184 -1.34 19.60 -32.83
CA GLN A 184 -1.20 19.72 -31.38
C GLN A 184 -0.66 18.45 -30.70
N GLY A 185 0.31 17.82 -31.34
CA GLY A 185 0.94 16.59 -30.85
C GLY A 185 0.26 15.30 -31.29
N ARG A 186 -0.90 15.34 -31.87
CA ARG A 186 -1.67 14.13 -32.24
C ARG A 186 -1.11 13.39 -33.46
N GLY A 187 -0.29 14.03 -34.29
CA GLY A 187 0.24 13.47 -35.56
C GLY A 187 -0.81 13.19 -36.62
N LYS A 188 -2.09 13.24 -36.25
CA LYS A 188 -3.25 13.03 -37.12
C LYS A 188 -4.19 14.23 -37.04
N ILE A 189 -4.88 14.50 -38.15
CA ILE A 189 -5.89 15.55 -38.23
C ILE A 189 -7.23 14.86 -38.43
N ILE A 190 -8.19 15.20 -37.57
CA ILE A 190 -9.56 14.73 -37.66
C ILE A 190 -10.34 15.79 -38.43
N LYS A 191 -10.77 15.48 -39.66
CA LYS A 191 -11.58 16.37 -40.50
C LYS A 191 -12.99 16.47 -39.95
N ASP A 192 -13.63 15.33 -39.74
CA ASP A 192 -14.97 15.24 -39.21
C ASP A 192 -14.94 14.60 -37.83
N LYS A 193 -15.29 15.38 -36.80
CA LYS A 193 -15.33 14.94 -35.41
C LYS A 193 -16.49 13.97 -35.20
N CYS A 194 -16.28 12.95 -34.36
CA CYS A 194 -17.35 12.07 -33.93
C CYS A 194 -18.48 12.86 -33.26
N PRO A 195 -19.73 12.72 -33.72
CA PRO A 195 -20.87 13.46 -33.16
C PRO A 195 -21.22 13.04 -31.74
N HIS A 196 -20.80 11.85 -31.28
CA HIS A 196 -21.11 11.33 -29.96
C HIS A 196 -20.15 11.80 -28.86
N CYS A 197 -18.86 11.97 -29.19
CA CYS A 197 -17.83 12.41 -28.23
C CYS A 197 -17.20 13.77 -28.57
N PHE A 198 -17.62 14.40 -29.67
CA PHE A 198 -17.13 15.71 -30.14
C PHE A 198 -15.61 15.75 -30.34
N GLY A 199 -15.03 14.64 -30.75
CA GLY A 199 -13.59 14.52 -31.02
C GLY A 199 -12.74 14.10 -29.83
N LYS A 200 -13.32 13.83 -28.64
CA LYS A 200 -12.58 13.41 -27.45
C LYS A 200 -12.15 11.94 -27.47
N GLY A 201 -12.89 11.08 -28.15
CA GLY A 201 -12.68 9.63 -28.13
C GLY A 201 -13.36 8.90 -26.97
N TYR A 202 -13.80 9.61 -25.95
CA TYR A 202 -14.46 9.07 -24.76
C TYR A 202 -15.67 9.92 -24.34
N ASN A 203 -16.55 9.34 -23.55
CA ASN A 203 -17.71 9.99 -22.96
C ASN A 203 -17.71 9.77 -21.46
N ASN A 204 -18.06 10.79 -20.69
CA ASN A 204 -18.26 10.65 -19.25
C ASN A 204 -19.63 10.04 -18.98
N LYS A 205 -19.63 8.81 -18.45
CA LYS A 205 -20.84 8.04 -18.14
C LYS A 205 -20.79 7.55 -16.70
N GLU A 206 -21.96 7.38 -16.11
CA GLU A 206 -22.13 6.64 -14.87
C GLU A 206 -22.17 5.15 -15.18
N VAL A 207 -21.30 4.38 -14.56
CA VAL A 207 -21.16 2.95 -14.77
C VAL A 207 -21.30 2.23 -13.42
N GLU A 208 -22.01 1.10 -13.47
CA GLU A 208 -22.20 0.25 -12.30
C GLU A 208 -21.27 -0.99 -12.43
N TYR A 209 -20.59 -1.31 -11.33
CA TYR A 209 -19.77 -2.52 -11.22
C TYR A 209 -20.16 -3.31 -9.99
N GLU A 210 -20.34 -4.61 -10.15
CA GLU A 210 -20.40 -5.54 -9.03
C GLU A 210 -18.97 -5.86 -8.58
N VAL A 211 -18.69 -5.62 -7.31
CA VAL A 211 -17.40 -5.86 -6.67
C VAL A 211 -17.55 -6.98 -5.67
N GLU A 212 -16.77 -8.03 -5.84
CA GLU A 212 -16.68 -9.12 -4.88
C GLU A 212 -15.57 -8.82 -3.87
N ILE A 213 -15.96 -8.65 -2.63
CA ILE A 213 -15.06 -8.41 -1.51
C ILE A 213 -14.73 -9.75 -0.85
N PRO A 214 -13.47 -10.18 -0.85
CA PRO A 214 -13.09 -11.46 -0.25
C PRO A 214 -13.27 -11.45 1.27
N ALA A 215 -13.61 -12.62 1.83
CA ALA A 215 -13.66 -12.82 3.27
C ALA A 215 -12.29 -12.59 3.89
N GLY A 216 -12.27 -11.90 5.04
CA GLY A 216 -11.04 -11.61 5.77
C GLY A 216 -10.34 -10.33 5.38
N ILE A 217 -10.88 -9.55 4.46
CA ILE A 217 -10.29 -8.29 4.03
C ILE A 217 -10.12 -7.31 5.20
N SER A 218 -8.99 -6.59 5.23
CA SER A 218 -8.68 -5.58 6.25
C SER A 218 -8.88 -4.17 5.71
N SER A 219 -9.06 -3.21 6.63
CA SER A 219 -9.15 -1.80 6.27
C SER A 219 -7.86 -1.34 5.59
N GLY A 220 -7.98 -0.54 4.53
CA GLY A 220 -6.87 -0.06 3.70
C GLY A 220 -6.43 -1.02 2.59
N GLN A 221 -6.91 -2.26 2.58
CA GLN A 221 -6.63 -3.17 1.48
C GLN A 221 -7.38 -2.77 0.22
N ARG A 222 -6.83 -3.15 -0.94
CA ARG A 222 -7.36 -2.77 -2.25
C ARG A 222 -7.73 -3.99 -3.07
N VAL A 223 -8.92 -3.95 -3.66
CA VAL A 223 -9.38 -4.92 -4.66
C VAL A 223 -9.20 -4.28 -6.04
N ARG A 224 -8.48 -4.95 -6.93
CA ARG A 224 -8.21 -4.48 -8.29
C ARG A 224 -9.26 -5.05 -9.27
N LEU A 225 -9.91 -4.19 -10.01
CA LEU A 225 -10.77 -4.53 -11.14
C LEU A 225 -10.06 -4.14 -12.43
N GLN A 226 -9.46 -5.12 -13.10
CA GLN A 226 -8.64 -4.92 -14.27
C GLN A 226 -9.45 -4.34 -15.46
N GLY A 227 -8.90 -3.30 -16.10
CA GLY A 227 -9.51 -2.65 -17.26
C GLY A 227 -10.80 -1.89 -16.94
N LYS A 228 -11.07 -1.61 -15.64
CA LYS A 228 -12.27 -0.86 -15.22
C LYS A 228 -11.96 0.58 -14.80
N GLY A 229 -10.74 1.07 -15.06
CA GLY A 229 -10.31 2.45 -14.87
C GLY A 229 -10.81 3.41 -15.95
N GLY A 230 -10.10 4.52 -16.15
CA GLY A 230 -10.37 5.52 -17.19
C GLY A 230 -10.16 4.97 -18.60
N ALA A 231 -10.80 5.58 -19.58
CA ALA A 231 -10.61 5.22 -20.99
C ALA A 231 -9.18 5.53 -21.43
N GLY A 232 -8.60 4.64 -22.23
CA GLY A 232 -7.30 4.86 -22.85
C GLY A 232 -7.35 5.92 -23.93
N GLU A 233 -6.20 6.49 -24.24
CA GLU A 233 -6.03 7.47 -25.31
C GLU A 233 -5.51 6.78 -26.60
N ASN A 234 -5.88 7.32 -27.74
CA ASN A 234 -5.44 6.85 -29.07
C ASN A 234 -5.69 5.35 -29.32
N GLY A 235 -6.78 4.79 -28.78
CA GLY A 235 -7.09 3.36 -28.86
C GLY A 235 -6.26 2.49 -27.91
N GLY A 236 -5.68 3.07 -26.88
CA GLY A 236 -5.02 2.33 -25.79
C GLY A 236 -6.01 1.63 -24.86
N PRO A 237 -5.55 0.66 -24.07
CA PRO A 237 -6.40 -0.03 -23.12
C PRO A 237 -6.85 0.91 -21.99
N ALA A 238 -8.00 0.58 -21.39
CA ALA A 238 -8.43 1.28 -20.17
C ALA A 238 -7.46 1.00 -19.02
N GLY A 239 -7.40 1.94 -18.06
CA GLY A 239 -6.71 1.74 -16.80
C GLY A 239 -7.45 0.76 -15.88
N ASP A 240 -7.01 0.62 -14.66
CA ASP A 240 -7.60 -0.25 -13.66
C ASP A 240 -8.41 0.55 -12.62
N LEU A 241 -9.37 -0.11 -12.03
CA LEU A 241 -10.12 0.45 -10.91
C LEU A 241 -9.70 -0.26 -9.61
N PHE A 242 -9.19 0.51 -8.68
CA PHE A 242 -8.83 0.06 -7.35
C PHE A 242 -9.93 0.44 -6.36
N ILE A 243 -10.45 -0.54 -5.65
CA ILE A 243 -11.42 -0.34 -4.57
C ILE A 243 -10.67 -0.43 -3.25
N GLU A 244 -10.48 0.70 -2.59
CA GLU A 244 -9.91 0.76 -1.25
C GLU A 244 -11.00 0.55 -0.23
N VAL A 245 -10.86 -0.51 0.57
CA VAL A 245 -11.86 -0.91 1.55
C VAL A 245 -11.60 -0.20 2.88
N SER A 246 -12.65 0.38 3.45
CA SER A 246 -12.66 0.93 4.81
C SER A 246 -13.67 0.15 5.64
N VAL A 247 -13.19 -0.53 6.68
CA VAL A 247 -14.02 -1.37 7.55
C VAL A 247 -14.47 -0.57 8.76
N SER A 248 -15.78 -0.58 9.04
CA SER A 248 -16.33 0.01 10.26
C SER A 248 -15.96 -0.83 11.48
N SER A 249 -15.63 -0.17 12.60
CA SER A 249 -15.40 -0.86 13.87
C SER A 249 -16.69 -1.49 14.38
N ASP A 250 -16.57 -2.65 15.01
CA ASP A 250 -17.66 -3.28 15.77
C ASP A 250 -17.55 -2.90 17.25
N SER A 251 -18.67 -2.83 17.96
CA SER A 251 -18.70 -2.46 19.38
C SER A 251 -18.29 -3.59 20.32
N TYR A 252 -18.41 -4.84 19.87
CA TYR A 252 -18.14 -6.03 20.67
C TYR A 252 -16.84 -6.72 20.24
N PHE A 253 -16.57 -6.80 18.92
CA PHE A 253 -15.41 -7.44 18.37
C PHE A 253 -14.31 -6.42 18.05
N GLN A 254 -13.12 -6.67 18.59
CA GLN A 254 -11.90 -5.96 18.19
C GLN A 254 -11.05 -6.90 17.34
N ARG A 255 -10.61 -6.46 16.18
CA ARG A 255 -9.81 -7.25 15.25
C ARG A 255 -8.37 -6.77 15.27
N GLU A 256 -7.43 -7.71 15.43
CA GLU A 256 -6.00 -7.53 15.23
C GLU A 256 -5.54 -8.56 14.20
N ASP A 257 -5.22 -8.14 12.99
CA ASP A 257 -4.91 -8.98 11.84
C ASP A 257 -6.02 -10.02 11.56
N ASP A 258 -5.77 -11.30 11.79
CA ASP A 258 -6.74 -12.39 11.64
C ASP A 258 -7.38 -12.81 12.98
N ASP A 259 -6.87 -12.30 14.10
CA ASP A 259 -7.38 -12.61 15.43
C ASP A 259 -8.49 -11.65 15.86
N ILE A 260 -9.40 -12.16 16.70
CA ILE A 260 -10.50 -11.39 17.27
C ILE A 260 -10.35 -11.35 18.78
N TYR A 261 -10.60 -10.20 19.35
CA TYR A 261 -10.61 -9.96 20.78
C TYR A 261 -12.00 -9.53 21.23
N THR A 262 -12.48 -10.09 22.35
CA THR A 262 -13.69 -9.66 23.02
C THR A 262 -13.44 -9.55 24.51
N GLU A 263 -14.12 -8.61 25.16
CA GLU A 263 -14.06 -8.44 26.59
C GLU A 263 -15.20 -9.23 27.24
N LEU A 264 -14.85 -10.03 28.26
CA LEU A 264 -15.80 -10.76 29.10
C LEU A 264 -15.82 -10.12 30.48
N GLU A 265 -16.89 -9.41 30.80
CA GLU A 265 -17.08 -8.84 32.13
C GLU A 265 -17.56 -9.93 33.13
N LEU A 266 -16.82 -10.09 34.21
CA LEU A 266 -17.18 -10.99 35.31
C LEU A 266 -17.31 -10.20 36.62
N SER A 267 -18.23 -10.62 37.49
CA SER A 267 -18.26 -10.16 38.87
C SER A 267 -17.10 -10.77 39.67
N PRO A 268 -16.68 -10.16 40.79
CA PRO A 268 -15.66 -10.74 41.66
C PRO A 268 -16.04 -12.15 42.17
N ALA A 269 -17.30 -12.37 42.41
CA ALA A 269 -17.82 -13.67 42.85
C ALA A 269 -17.69 -14.74 41.74
N GLN A 270 -18.06 -14.41 40.51
CA GLN A 270 -17.90 -15.29 39.36
C GLN A 270 -16.44 -15.63 39.09
N ALA A 271 -15.54 -14.63 39.18
CA ALA A 271 -14.11 -14.82 38.97
C ALA A 271 -13.49 -15.71 40.09
N ALA A 272 -13.94 -15.55 41.33
CA ALA A 272 -13.44 -16.31 42.45
C ALA A 272 -13.93 -17.76 42.47
N LEU A 273 -15.23 -17.97 42.19
CA LEU A 273 -15.90 -19.28 42.33
C LEU A 273 -15.91 -20.07 41.02
N GLY A 274 -15.65 -19.42 39.89
CA GLY A 274 -15.84 -19.99 38.57
C GLY A 274 -17.30 -19.88 38.11
N THR A 275 -17.48 -19.94 36.79
CA THR A 275 -18.82 -19.82 36.18
C THR A 275 -18.82 -20.40 34.77
N LYS A 276 -19.97 -20.60 34.20
CA LYS A 276 -20.21 -20.86 32.80
C LYS A 276 -20.90 -19.66 32.18
N VAL A 277 -20.38 -19.16 31.08
CA VAL A 277 -20.90 -17.96 30.45
C VAL A 277 -21.01 -18.17 28.94
N ASP A 278 -22.15 -17.75 28.40
CA ASP A 278 -22.34 -17.72 26.95
C ASP A 278 -21.58 -16.55 26.32
N VAL A 279 -20.70 -16.85 25.35
CA VAL A 279 -19.89 -15.88 24.65
C VAL A 279 -20.27 -15.88 23.17
N ARG A 280 -20.56 -14.70 22.65
CA ARG A 280 -20.81 -14.50 21.23
C ARG A 280 -19.47 -14.61 20.47
N THR A 281 -19.46 -15.45 19.43
CA THR A 281 -18.36 -15.57 18.47
C THR A 281 -18.82 -15.17 17.09
N LEU A 282 -17.90 -15.06 16.11
CA LEU A 282 -18.23 -14.76 14.71
C LEU A 282 -19.24 -15.77 14.11
N THR A 283 -19.23 -17.02 14.60
CA THR A 283 -20.05 -18.11 14.04
C THR A 283 -21.22 -18.54 14.94
N GLY A 284 -21.53 -17.78 15.97
CA GLY A 284 -22.62 -18.07 16.91
C GLY A 284 -22.20 -17.94 18.36
N VAL A 285 -23.00 -18.50 19.28
CA VAL A 285 -22.75 -18.43 20.71
C VAL A 285 -22.17 -19.76 21.20
N ILE A 286 -21.20 -19.68 22.11
CA ILE A 286 -20.59 -20.85 22.76
C ILE A 286 -20.60 -20.68 24.26
N GLU A 287 -20.75 -21.78 25.00
CA GLU A 287 -20.60 -21.82 26.46
C GLU A 287 -19.10 -21.88 26.80
N LEU A 288 -18.59 -20.85 27.49
CA LEU A 288 -17.24 -20.81 28.01
C LEU A 288 -17.23 -21.21 29.50
N ASN A 289 -16.45 -22.21 29.85
CA ASN A 289 -16.22 -22.58 31.24
C ASN A 289 -15.06 -21.73 31.83
N VAL A 290 -15.38 -20.87 32.79
CA VAL A 290 -14.41 -20.00 33.48
C VAL A 290 -14.02 -20.69 34.79
N PRO A 291 -12.77 -21.12 34.98
CA PRO A 291 -12.30 -21.75 36.19
C PRO A 291 -12.33 -20.80 37.39
N ALA A 292 -12.51 -21.35 38.59
CA ALA A 292 -12.37 -20.61 39.82
C ALA A 292 -10.97 -19.99 39.95
N GLY A 293 -10.88 -18.80 40.56
CA GLY A 293 -9.64 -18.07 40.70
C GLY A 293 -9.14 -17.38 39.42
N THR A 294 -10.02 -17.17 38.44
CA THR A 294 -9.67 -16.46 37.21
C THR A 294 -9.34 -15.02 37.51
N GLN A 295 -8.16 -14.56 37.02
CA GLN A 295 -7.66 -13.20 37.24
C GLN A 295 -8.12 -12.25 36.14
N HIS A 296 -8.15 -10.95 36.47
CA HIS A 296 -8.33 -9.87 35.49
C HIS A 296 -7.24 -9.93 34.39
N GLY A 297 -7.62 -9.71 33.14
CA GLY A 297 -6.70 -9.77 32.00
C GLY A 297 -6.38 -11.20 31.50
N ARG A 298 -6.90 -12.26 32.17
CA ARG A 298 -6.72 -13.61 31.67
C ARG A 298 -7.39 -13.75 30.29
N LYS A 299 -6.66 -14.36 29.35
CA LYS A 299 -7.14 -14.60 27.99
C LYS A 299 -7.53 -16.08 27.81
N PHE A 300 -8.73 -16.30 27.30
CA PHE A 300 -9.17 -17.62 26.84
C PHE A 300 -9.09 -17.64 25.33
N ARG A 301 -8.40 -18.62 24.77
CA ARG A 301 -8.21 -18.78 23.34
C ARG A 301 -9.20 -19.80 22.79
N LEU A 302 -9.95 -19.40 21.79
CA LEU A 302 -10.81 -20.26 20.99
C LEU A 302 -10.12 -20.47 19.64
N ALA A 303 -9.44 -21.59 19.47
CA ALA A 303 -8.64 -21.87 18.29
C ALA A 303 -9.51 -21.92 17.02
N GLY A 304 -9.04 -21.24 15.94
CA GLY A 304 -9.71 -21.21 14.65
C GLY A 304 -11.09 -20.53 14.66
N LYS A 305 -11.37 -19.63 15.62
CA LYS A 305 -12.62 -18.85 15.72
C LYS A 305 -12.42 -17.36 15.37
N GLY A 306 -11.26 -16.99 14.86
CA GLY A 306 -10.97 -15.66 14.33
C GLY A 306 -11.42 -15.48 12.89
N VAL A 307 -10.79 -14.56 12.19
CA VAL A 307 -11.07 -14.19 10.79
C VAL A 307 -10.27 -15.11 9.85
N LYS A 308 -10.87 -15.44 8.73
CA LYS A 308 -10.20 -16.19 7.66
C LYS A 308 -9.14 -15.30 7.00
N ASN A 309 -7.95 -15.85 6.75
CA ASN A 309 -6.91 -15.11 6.05
C ASN A 309 -7.29 -14.86 4.59
N VAL A 310 -7.13 -13.63 4.10
CA VAL A 310 -7.45 -13.23 2.71
C VAL A 310 -6.65 -14.03 1.69
N MET A 311 -5.41 -14.42 2.01
CA MET A 311 -4.57 -15.24 1.12
C MET A 311 -5.01 -16.71 1.06
N GLY A 312 -6.07 -17.10 1.79
CA GLY A 312 -6.63 -18.44 1.78
C GLY A 312 -5.92 -19.45 2.68
N TYR A 313 -4.90 -19.06 3.41
CA TYR A 313 -4.12 -19.94 4.29
C TYR A 313 -4.44 -19.65 5.76
N GLY A 314 -5.24 -20.52 6.37
CA GLY A 314 -5.52 -20.48 7.81
C GLY A 314 -6.67 -19.56 8.21
N GLN A 315 -6.89 -19.53 9.50
CA GLN A 315 -7.88 -18.73 10.20
C GLN A 315 -7.30 -18.35 11.55
N GLY A 316 -7.49 -17.11 11.96
CA GLY A 316 -7.07 -16.63 13.27
C GLY A 316 -7.86 -17.23 14.41
N ASP A 317 -7.55 -16.79 15.60
CA ASP A 317 -8.17 -17.25 16.85
C ASP A 317 -9.07 -16.16 17.42
N HIS A 318 -9.95 -16.57 18.32
CA HIS A 318 -10.74 -15.62 19.10
C HIS A 318 -10.26 -15.64 20.55
N TYR A 319 -9.78 -14.50 21.02
CA TYR A 319 -9.31 -14.29 22.39
C TYR A 319 -10.37 -13.56 23.20
N ILE A 320 -10.80 -14.19 24.30
CA ILE A 320 -11.74 -13.62 25.26
C ILE A 320 -10.93 -13.12 26.44
N VAL A 321 -10.90 -11.81 26.64
CA VAL A 321 -10.14 -11.14 27.69
C VAL A 321 -11.06 -10.88 28.89
N VAL A 322 -10.70 -11.42 30.04
CA VAL A 322 -11.50 -11.26 31.26
C VAL A 322 -11.30 -9.88 31.87
N SER A 323 -12.40 -9.19 32.10
CA SER A 323 -12.46 -7.93 32.85
C SER A 323 -13.27 -8.14 34.12
N ILE A 324 -12.64 -8.00 35.29
CA ILE A 324 -13.37 -8.11 36.56
C ILE A 324 -13.95 -6.73 36.88
N LYS A 325 -15.27 -6.67 36.90
CA LYS A 325 -16.01 -5.44 37.16
C LYS A 325 -16.42 -5.36 38.63
N ILE A 326 -15.77 -4.47 39.34
CA ILE A 326 -16.13 -4.18 40.73
C ILE A 326 -17.40 -3.35 40.75
N PRO A 327 -18.46 -3.76 41.53
CA PRO A 327 -19.68 -2.98 41.59
C PRO A 327 -19.42 -1.62 42.23
N LYS A 328 -19.93 -0.56 41.56
CA LYS A 328 -19.79 0.82 42.03
C LYS A 328 -20.71 1.16 43.21
N SER A 329 -21.80 0.41 43.35
CA SER A 329 -22.76 0.55 44.45
C SER A 329 -23.11 -0.84 44.96
N LEU A 330 -23.19 -0.98 46.29
CA LEU A 330 -23.55 -2.22 46.95
C LEU A 330 -24.87 -2.03 47.73
N SER A 331 -25.73 -3.00 47.70
CA SER A 331 -26.85 -3.06 48.61
C SER A 331 -26.33 -3.29 50.04
N SER A 332 -27.14 -2.97 51.05
CA SER A 332 -26.76 -3.19 52.46
C SER A 332 -26.33 -4.64 52.75
N LYS A 333 -27.00 -5.60 52.14
CA LYS A 333 -26.68 -7.02 52.28
C LYS A 333 -25.40 -7.45 51.59
N GLU A 334 -25.13 -6.94 50.37
CA GLU A 334 -23.88 -7.19 49.70
C GLU A 334 -22.70 -6.59 50.47
N ARG A 335 -22.85 -5.35 50.97
CA ARG A 335 -21.84 -4.69 51.78
C ARG A 335 -21.48 -5.51 53.03
N GLU A 336 -22.51 -6.03 53.73
CA GLU A 336 -22.30 -6.90 54.87
C GLU A 336 -21.47 -8.13 54.54
N LEU A 337 -21.77 -8.80 53.39
CA LEU A 337 -21.04 -9.98 52.94
C LEU A 337 -19.60 -9.64 52.57
N TYR A 338 -19.34 -8.48 51.94
CA TYR A 338 -17.98 -8.03 51.64
C TYR A 338 -17.18 -7.69 52.90
N LEU A 339 -17.82 -7.09 53.93
CA LEU A 339 -17.19 -6.83 55.25
C LEU A 339 -16.85 -8.13 55.99
N GLN A 340 -17.73 -9.13 55.92
CA GLN A 340 -17.45 -10.46 56.47
C GLN A 340 -16.26 -11.11 55.78
N LEU A 341 -16.19 -11.02 54.44
CA LEU A 341 -15.08 -11.55 53.66
C LEU A 341 -13.75 -10.85 54.01
N ALA A 342 -13.75 -9.53 54.12
CA ALA A 342 -12.59 -8.77 54.52
C ALA A 342 -12.08 -9.16 55.91
N LYS A 343 -13.00 -9.36 56.89
CA LYS A 343 -12.68 -9.85 58.23
C LYS A 343 -12.04 -11.23 58.21
N LEU A 344 -12.51 -12.15 57.36
CA LEU A 344 -11.95 -13.49 57.23
C LEU A 344 -10.53 -13.50 56.64
N LYS A 345 -10.15 -12.44 55.96
CA LYS A 345 -8.81 -12.26 55.34
C LYS A 345 -7.91 -11.29 56.07
N ASP A 346 -8.34 -10.78 57.23
CA ASP A 346 -7.63 -9.73 57.99
C ASP A 346 -7.31 -8.48 57.18
N GLU A 347 -8.17 -8.17 56.19
CA GLU A 347 -8.02 -6.97 55.32
C GLU A 347 -8.59 -5.73 56.04
N LYS A 348 -7.82 -4.63 56.02
CA LYS A 348 -8.32 -3.35 56.54
C LYS A 348 -9.14 -2.65 55.46
N VAL A 349 -10.43 -2.44 55.72
CA VAL A 349 -11.34 -1.68 54.87
C VAL A 349 -11.88 -0.48 55.65
N GLU A 350 -12.08 0.64 54.96
CA GLU A 350 -12.74 1.80 55.56
C GLU A 350 -14.24 1.48 55.73
N GLU A 351 -14.71 1.45 56.92
CA GLU A 351 -16.14 1.48 57.23
C GLU A 351 -16.58 2.92 57.02
N ASP A 352 -17.38 3.23 55.96
CA ASP A 352 -18.07 4.52 55.95
C ASP A 352 -18.95 4.62 57.22
N GLU A 353 -18.49 5.43 58.13
CA GLU A 353 -19.30 5.78 59.32
C GLU A 353 -20.62 6.34 58.78
N SER A 354 -21.72 5.70 59.12
CA SER A 354 -23.05 6.18 58.83
C SER A 354 -23.13 7.64 59.26
N PHE A 355 -23.81 8.48 58.47
CA PHE A 355 -24.07 9.89 58.86
C PHE A 355 -24.62 9.96 60.29
N ILE A 356 -25.39 8.95 60.72
CA ILE A 356 -25.94 8.83 62.07
C ILE A 356 -24.82 8.57 63.08
N ASP A 357 -23.80 7.76 62.77
CA ASP A 357 -22.67 7.50 63.67
C ASP A 357 -21.75 8.75 63.80
N LYS A 358 -21.57 9.47 62.71
CA LYS A 358 -20.86 10.76 62.71
C LYS A 358 -21.58 11.82 63.55
N VAL A 359 -22.92 11.87 63.43
CA VAL A 359 -23.74 12.80 64.24
C VAL A 359 -23.78 12.35 65.70
N SER A 360 -23.88 11.04 66.01
CA SER A 360 -23.88 10.51 67.37
C SER A 360 -22.53 10.74 68.06
N ARG A 361 -21.41 10.58 67.33
CA ARG A 361 -20.06 10.87 67.91
C ARG A 361 -19.85 12.36 68.13
N LYS A 362 -20.25 13.23 67.17
CA LYS A 362 -20.22 14.67 67.36
C LYS A 362 -21.11 15.15 68.49
N ALA A 363 -22.25 14.49 68.71
CA ALA A 363 -23.14 14.79 69.83
C ALA A 363 -22.52 14.36 71.18
N LYS A 364 -21.83 13.23 71.26
CA LYS A 364 -21.09 12.81 72.47
C LYS A 364 -19.93 13.75 72.77
N ASP A 365 -19.13 14.15 71.74
CA ASP A 365 -18.03 15.06 71.92
C ASP A 365 -18.45 16.52 72.31
N LEU A 366 -19.74 16.85 72.24
CA LEU A 366 -20.29 18.12 72.62
C LEU A 366 -20.85 18.10 74.07
N PHE A 367 -21.00 16.93 74.66
CA PHE A 367 -21.59 16.72 76.00
C PHE A 367 -20.58 16.19 77.06
N ASP A 368 -19.33 15.88 76.60
CA ASP A 368 -18.15 15.69 77.47
C ASP A 368 -17.31 16.96 77.47
#